data_3a53e7e592d2087432613bc9f738e2fe
#
_entry.id   3a53e7e592d2087432613bc9f738e2fe
#
_cell.length_a   1.000
_cell.length_b   1.000
_cell.length_c   1.000
_cell.angle_alpha   90.00
_cell.angle_beta   90.00
_cell.angle_gamma   90.00
#
_symmetry.space_group_name_H-M   'P 1'
#
loop_
_entity.id
_entity.type
_entity.pdbx_description
1 polymer ?
#
loop_
_entity_poly.entity_id
_entity_poly.type
_entity_poly.pdbx_seq_one_letter_code
_entity_poly.pdbx_strand_id
1 'polypeptide(L)' 'MGMATKVKMLLAARGMTAKSLAEKLEVTPQNVTSKLKRDNFTEKDLHKIAAACDAKFEGIFTLNDTGKEI' A
#
# COMPACT_ATOMS: atom_id res chain seq x y z
N MET A 1 -1.26 16.26 2.52
CA MET A 1 -1.02 14.86 2.88
C MET A 1 -1.26 14.00 1.67
N GLY A 2 -0.29 13.22 1.30
CA GLY A 2 -0.39 12.38 0.13
C GLY A 2 -0.75 10.94 0.48
N MET A 3 -0.77 10.11 -0.55
CA MET A 3 -1.09 8.69 -0.39
C MET A 3 -0.01 7.91 0.33
N ALA A 4 1.24 8.42 0.38
CA ALA A 4 2.33 7.73 1.07
C ALA A 4 1.98 7.45 2.53
N THR A 5 1.41 8.42 3.22
CA THR A 5 1.00 8.24 4.61
C THR A 5 -0.05 7.14 4.75
N LYS A 6 -1.04 7.13 3.86
CA LYS A 6 -2.09 6.10 3.88
C LYS A 6 -1.52 4.71 3.58
N VAL A 7 -0.59 4.63 2.64
CA VAL A 7 0.07 3.36 2.32
C VAL A 7 0.86 2.85 3.51
N LYS A 8 1.59 3.73 4.20
CA LYS A 8 2.32 3.36 5.42
C LYS A 8 1.36 2.86 6.50
N MET A 9 0.23 3.52 6.67
CA MET A 9 -0.79 3.10 7.64
C MET A 9 -1.35 1.73 7.29
N LEU A 10 -1.58 1.47 6.01
CA LEU A 10 -2.07 0.18 5.54
C LEU A 10 -1.05 -0.92 5.83
N LEU A 11 0.22 -0.67 5.53
CA LEU A 11 1.29 -1.63 5.80
C LEU A 11 1.38 -1.92 7.30
N ALA A 12 1.32 -0.89 8.13
CA ALA A 12 1.34 -1.06 9.58
C ALA A 12 0.15 -1.88 10.07
N ALA A 13 -1.04 -1.64 9.52
CA ALA A 13 -2.24 -2.39 9.88
C ALA A 13 -2.13 -3.87 9.54
N ARG A 14 -1.34 -4.22 8.54
CA ARG A 14 -1.11 -5.60 8.11
C ARG A 14 0.18 -6.19 8.64
N GLY A 15 0.96 -5.44 9.42
CA GLY A 15 2.25 -5.89 9.91
C GLY A 15 3.24 -6.14 8.79
N MET A 16 3.14 -5.38 7.71
CA MET A 16 3.99 -5.53 6.53
C MET A 16 5.02 -4.41 6.46
N THR A 17 6.15 -4.73 5.82
CA THR A 17 7.20 -3.75 5.54
C THR A 17 7.19 -3.42 4.05
N ALA A 18 7.92 -2.36 3.66
CA ALA A 18 8.10 -2.02 2.25
C ALA A 18 8.73 -3.19 1.49
N LYS A 19 9.63 -3.92 2.13
CA LYS A 19 10.28 -5.09 1.53
C LYS A 19 9.26 -6.19 1.25
N SER A 20 8.40 -6.51 2.22
CA SER A 20 7.40 -7.56 2.02
C SER A 20 6.36 -7.15 0.98
N LEU A 21 6.00 -5.87 0.94
CA LEU A 21 5.10 -5.37 -0.11
C LEU A 21 5.75 -5.52 -1.50
N ALA A 22 7.03 -5.16 -1.62
CA ALA A 22 7.76 -5.26 -2.87
C ALA A 22 7.79 -6.71 -3.37
N GLU A 23 7.99 -7.67 -2.48
CA GLU A 23 7.98 -9.09 -2.83
C GLU A 23 6.63 -9.50 -3.40
N LYS A 24 5.54 -9.05 -2.79
CA LYS A 24 4.19 -9.36 -3.26
C LYS A 24 3.87 -8.71 -4.60
N LEU A 25 4.42 -7.54 -4.85
CA LEU A 25 4.22 -6.81 -6.10
C LEU A 25 5.21 -7.23 -7.18
N GLU A 26 6.17 -8.09 -6.84
CA GLU A 26 7.21 -8.54 -7.77
C GLU A 26 8.06 -7.37 -8.30
N VAL A 27 8.35 -6.42 -7.43
CA VAL A 27 9.20 -5.26 -7.73
C VAL A 27 10.32 -5.20 -6.69
N THR A 28 11.29 -4.31 -6.90
CA THR A 28 12.37 -4.15 -5.93
C THR A 28 11.90 -3.37 -4.71
N PRO A 29 12.46 -3.63 -3.51
CA PRO A 29 12.14 -2.82 -2.32
C PRO A 29 12.44 -1.34 -2.54
N GLN A 30 13.47 -1.04 -3.33
CA GLN A 30 13.84 0.33 -3.69
C GLN A 30 12.73 1.04 -4.45
N ASN A 31 12.02 0.32 -5.31
CA ASN A 31 10.89 0.86 -6.07
C ASN A 31 9.79 1.34 -5.11
N VAL A 32 9.44 0.50 -4.14
CA VAL A 32 8.42 0.85 -3.14
C VAL A 32 8.87 2.03 -2.28
N THR A 33 10.10 1.96 -1.77
CA THR A 33 10.66 3.02 -0.93
C THR A 33 10.71 4.36 -1.66
N SER A 34 11.11 4.32 -2.93
CA SER A 34 11.17 5.52 -3.76
C SER A 34 9.78 6.15 -3.96
N LYS A 35 8.77 5.33 -4.20
CA LYS A 35 7.39 5.82 -4.36
C LYS A 35 6.87 6.41 -3.06
N LEU A 36 7.18 5.79 -1.93
CA LEU A 36 6.80 6.31 -0.62
C LEU A 36 7.47 7.66 -0.35
N LYS A 37 8.75 7.76 -0.66
CA LYS A 37 9.52 8.98 -0.44
C LYS A 37 9.04 10.14 -1.28
N ARG A 38 8.71 9.87 -2.55
CA ARG A 38 8.25 10.88 -3.50
C ARG A 38 6.75 11.13 -3.43
N ASP A 39 6.03 10.27 -2.71
CA ASP A 39 4.57 10.29 -2.68
C ASP A 39 3.99 10.25 -4.09
N ASN A 40 4.55 9.37 -4.92
CA ASN A 40 4.23 9.28 -6.33
C ASN A 40 3.57 7.95 -6.66
N PHE A 41 2.29 7.84 -6.33
CA PHE A 41 1.49 6.64 -6.59
C PHE A 41 0.44 6.94 -7.65
N THR A 42 0.37 6.07 -8.65
CA THR A 42 -0.73 6.13 -9.61
C THR A 42 -1.91 5.36 -9.02
N GLU A 43 -3.10 5.57 -9.57
CA GLU A 43 -4.28 4.81 -9.16
C GLU A 43 -4.05 3.31 -9.35
N LYS A 44 -3.40 2.93 -10.43
CA LYS A 44 -3.04 1.54 -10.71
C LYS A 44 -2.13 0.97 -9.61
N ASP A 45 -1.15 1.76 -9.16
CA ASP A 45 -0.28 1.34 -8.06
C ASP A 45 -1.08 1.09 -6.80
N LEU A 46 -2.02 1.98 -6.49
CA LEU A 46 -2.82 1.88 -5.27
C LEU A 46 -3.72 0.65 -5.28
N HIS A 47 -4.30 0.32 -6.43
CA HIS A 47 -5.10 -0.91 -6.57
C HIS A 47 -4.24 -2.16 -6.37
N LYS A 48 -3.02 -2.18 -6.90
CA LYS A 48 -2.09 -3.29 -6.73
C LYS A 48 -1.68 -3.45 -5.27
N ILE A 49 -1.38 -2.34 -4.62
CA ILE A 49 -1.00 -2.34 -3.21
C ILE A 49 -2.17 -2.86 -2.35
N ALA A 50 -3.37 -2.41 -2.62
CA ALA A 50 -4.54 -2.88 -1.89
C ALA A 50 -4.72 -4.39 -2.03
N ALA A 51 -4.58 -4.92 -3.25
CA ALA A 51 -4.69 -6.35 -3.48
C ALA A 51 -3.62 -7.13 -2.73
N ALA A 52 -2.39 -6.63 -2.71
CA ALA A 52 -1.27 -7.27 -2.01
C ALA A 52 -1.49 -7.28 -0.50
N CYS A 53 -2.24 -6.32 0.03
CA CYS A 53 -2.51 -6.18 1.46
C CYS A 53 -3.88 -6.73 1.87
N ASP A 54 -4.52 -7.50 1.01
CA ASP A 54 -5.88 -8.02 1.24
C ASP A 54 -6.82 -6.89 1.65
N ALA A 55 -6.84 -5.84 0.85
CA ALA A 55 -7.63 -4.65 1.07
C ALA A 55 -8.27 -4.21 -0.25
N LYS A 56 -9.12 -3.21 -0.16
CA LYS A 56 -9.82 -2.65 -1.31
C LYS A 56 -9.53 -1.16 -1.34
N PHE A 57 -9.26 -0.62 -2.52
CA PHE A 57 -8.99 0.80 -2.67
C PHE A 57 -10.12 1.49 -3.44
N GLU A 58 -10.73 2.49 -2.82
CA GLU A 58 -11.77 3.32 -3.44
C GLU A 58 -11.58 4.77 -3.00
N GLY A 59 -10.33 5.29 -3.14
CA GLY A 59 -9.95 6.54 -2.50
C GLY A 59 -9.59 6.35 -1.04
N ILE A 60 -9.99 5.22 -0.47
CA ILE A 60 -9.61 4.74 0.86
C ILE A 60 -9.30 3.25 0.74
N PHE A 61 -8.49 2.73 1.66
CA PHE A 61 -8.30 1.30 1.76
C PHE A 61 -9.30 0.74 2.76
N THR A 62 -10.00 -0.34 2.37
CA THR A 62 -10.87 -1.08 3.26
C THR A 62 -10.29 -2.47 3.44
N LEU A 63 -10.03 -2.86 4.69
CA LEU A 63 -9.51 -4.18 4.99
C LEU A 63 -10.62 -5.21 4.81
N ASN A 64 -10.36 -6.24 4.00
CA ASN A 64 -11.40 -7.20 3.63
C ASN A 64 -11.91 -8.04 4.80
N ASP A 65 -11.05 -8.33 5.78
CA ASP A 65 -11.41 -9.18 6.91
C ASP A 65 -12.14 -8.44 8.03
N THR A 66 -11.79 -7.18 8.29
CA THR A 66 -12.36 -6.40 9.40
C THR A 66 -13.31 -5.31 8.94
N GLY A 67 -13.24 -4.89 7.69
CA GLY A 67 -14.01 -3.77 7.18
C GLY A 67 -13.46 -2.41 7.62
N LYS A 68 -12.31 -2.40 8.30
CA LYS A 68 -11.70 -1.16 8.76
C LYS A 68 -11.20 -0.34 7.58
N GLU A 69 -11.45 0.96 7.60
CA GLU A 69 -11.01 1.90 6.57
C GLU A 69 -9.76 2.66 7.01
N ILE A 70 -8.87 2.85 6.05
CA ILE A 70 -7.63 3.60 6.27
C ILE A 70 -7.49 4.74 5.26
#